data_bf9b8a4960b28d9544e92dbafeba88e1
#
_entry.id   bf9b8a4960b28d9544e92dbafeba88e1
#
_cell.length_a   1.000
_cell.length_b   1.000
_cell.length_c   1.000
_cell.angle_alpha   90.00
_cell.angle_beta   90.00
_cell.angle_gamma   90.00
#
_symmetry.space_group_name_H-M   'P 1'
#
loop_
_entity.id
_entity.type
_entity.pdbx_description
1 polymer ?
#
loop_
_entity_poly.entity_id
_entity_poly.type
_entity_poly.pdbx_seq_one_letter_code
_entity_poly.pdbx_strand_id
1 'polypeptide(L)'
;MMEDKKMKIIGMIPARGGSTRFNNKPLALICGKPMVYWVWKHSKEVECFEEVYVATDSEEIKEVAEGFGAKVIMTSKDCETATERLWEVSHKVEADLYVMINGDEPLVMAEDIVKCIPESIPEDGFYVSNLMTDFSNPVEVVDPTNLKIVTNKDGICLFISRAPIPFPKGEMNYAYQKFVGVGAFTHGALEYYHDTPRGPVEKIEENDSFRFIENRKDCYYINAHCKTLSVDTPKDRVQVELYMKEHGLAK
;
A
#
# COMPACT_ATOMS: atom_id res chain seq x y z
N MET A 1 -25.73 27.54 3.14
CA MET A 1 -24.33 27.14 2.97
C MET A 1 -24.28 25.70 3.44
N MET A 2 -24.06 24.73 2.57
CA MET A 2 -23.76 23.38 3.02
C MET A 2 -22.38 23.47 3.66
N GLU A 3 -22.26 23.12 4.95
CA GLU A 3 -20.95 22.88 5.55
C GLU A 3 -20.26 21.79 4.71
N ASP A 4 -19.07 22.08 4.19
CA ASP A 4 -18.24 21.07 3.55
C ASP A 4 -17.96 19.98 4.59
N LYS A 5 -18.71 18.89 4.53
CA LYS A 5 -18.53 17.77 5.44
C LYS A 5 -17.13 17.23 5.19
N LYS A 6 -16.22 17.46 6.15
CA LYS A 6 -14.86 16.94 6.07
C LYS A 6 -14.90 15.41 5.89
N MET A 7 -14.22 14.92 4.86
CA MET A 7 -14.14 13.51 4.55
C MET A 7 -13.52 12.74 5.73
N LYS A 8 -14.19 11.69 6.19
CA LYS A 8 -13.69 10.79 7.22
C LYS A 8 -12.73 9.79 6.61
N ILE A 9 -11.46 9.88 6.95
CA ILE A 9 -10.39 9.06 6.39
C ILE A 9 -9.73 8.25 7.48
N ILE A 10 -9.55 6.96 7.27
CA ILE A 10 -8.79 6.09 8.16
C ILE A 10 -7.59 5.48 7.44
N GLY A 11 -6.47 5.33 8.18
CA GLY A 11 -5.33 4.53 7.77
C GLY A 11 -5.46 3.09 8.23
N MET A 12 -5.05 2.13 7.40
CA MET A 12 -5.01 0.72 7.73
C MET A 12 -3.69 0.07 7.30
N ILE A 13 -3.06 -0.63 8.22
CA ILE A 13 -1.80 -1.34 8.01
C ILE A 13 -2.08 -2.85 8.09
N PRO A 14 -2.10 -3.57 6.94
CA PRO A 14 -2.26 -5.01 6.95
C PRO A 14 -0.99 -5.70 7.48
N ALA A 15 -1.15 -6.57 8.47
CA ALA A 15 -0.05 -7.28 9.11
C ALA A 15 -0.44 -8.72 9.40
N ARG A 16 -0.21 -9.64 8.45
CA ARG A 16 -0.55 -11.06 8.63
C ARG A 16 0.56 -11.85 9.31
N GLY A 17 0.20 -12.84 10.15
CA GLY A 17 1.15 -13.72 10.83
C GLY A 17 1.82 -14.76 9.93
N GLY A 18 1.18 -15.16 8.83
CA GLY A 18 1.58 -16.27 7.96
C GLY A 18 2.45 -15.90 6.76
N SER A 19 3.57 -15.20 6.95
CA SER A 19 4.51 -14.93 5.84
C SER A 19 5.42 -16.13 5.59
N THR A 20 5.37 -16.70 4.38
CA THR A 20 6.14 -17.89 4.00
C THR A 20 7.61 -17.62 3.69
N ARG A 21 7.93 -16.46 3.12
CA ARG A 21 9.30 -16.06 2.74
C ARG A 21 10.11 -15.45 3.88
N PHE A 22 9.44 -14.81 4.82
CA PHE A 22 10.05 -14.20 5.99
C PHE A 22 9.08 -14.35 7.17
N ASN A 23 9.35 -15.37 8.02
CA ASN A 23 8.46 -15.69 9.14
C ASN A 23 8.30 -14.49 10.09
N ASN A 24 7.07 -14.22 10.52
CA ASN A 24 6.73 -13.07 11.38
C ASN A 24 7.27 -11.73 10.84
N LYS A 25 7.24 -11.54 9.51
CA LYS A 25 7.75 -10.36 8.83
C LYS A 25 7.36 -9.02 9.50
N PRO A 26 6.10 -8.77 9.92
CA PRO A 26 5.73 -7.52 10.60
C PRO A 26 6.46 -7.26 11.91
N LEU A 27 6.92 -8.31 12.60
CA LEU A 27 7.63 -8.23 13.88
C LEU A 27 9.16 -8.19 13.72
N ALA A 28 9.67 -8.30 12.49
CA ALA A 28 11.10 -8.20 12.24
C ALA A 28 11.65 -6.85 12.68
N LEU A 29 12.76 -6.87 13.44
CA LEU A 29 13.33 -5.65 14.02
C LEU A 29 14.11 -4.83 12.98
N ILE A 30 13.78 -3.55 12.89
CA ILE A 30 14.51 -2.52 12.16
C ILE A 30 14.86 -1.44 13.17
N CYS A 31 16.14 -1.14 13.34
CA CYS A 31 16.63 -0.18 14.33
C CYS A 31 16.04 -0.42 15.75
N GLY A 32 15.90 -1.68 16.15
CA GLY A 32 15.43 -2.09 17.48
C GLY A 32 13.91 -2.01 17.70
N LYS A 33 13.11 -1.67 16.69
CA LYS A 33 11.65 -1.67 16.73
C LYS A 33 11.07 -2.62 15.67
N PRO A 34 9.87 -3.23 15.91
CA PRO A 34 9.21 -4.02 14.90
C PRO A 34 8.95 -3.23 13.61
N MET A 35 9.02 -3.86 12.45
CA MET A 35 8.78 -3.19 11.17
C MET A 35 7.42 -2.50 11.12
N VAL A 36 6.37 -3.15 11.61
CA VAL A 36 5.01 -2.58 11.68
C VAL A 36 4.94 -1.31 12.54
N TYR A 37 5.81 -1.15 13.54
CA TYR A 37 5.92 0.07 14.32
C TYR A 37 6.32 1.28 13.46
N TRP A 38 7.27 1.11 12.54
CA TRP A 38 7.74 2.22 11.69
C TRP A 38 6.65 2.67 10.73
N VAL A 39 5.96 1.71 10.10
CA VAL A 39 4.82 2.01 9.23
C VAL A 39 3.71 2.73 10.01
N TRP A 40 3.37 2.23 11.20
CA TRP A 40 2.37 2.86 12.06
C TRP A 40 2.79 4.27 12.50
N LYS A 41 4.03 4.44 12.92
CA LYS A 41 4.56 5.75 13.34
C LYS A 41 4.40 6.79 12.25
N HIS A 42 4.86 6.50 11.03
CA HIS A 42 4.74 7.43 9.90
C HIS A 42 3.28 7.66 9.49
N SER A 43 2.44 6.64 9.56
CA SER A 43 1.01 6.76 9.27
C SER A 43 0.28 7.64 10.30
N LYS A 44 0.67 7.62 11.58
CA LYS A 44 0.09 8.47 12.63
C LYS A 44 0.44 9.96 12.45
N GLU A 45 1.47 10.28 11.69
CA GLU A 45 1.85 11.66 11.36
C GLU A 45 0.96 12.26 10.23
N VAL A 46 0.08 11.48 9.60
CA VAL A 46 -0.86 11.94 8.58
C VAL A 46 -2.03 12.68 9.25
N GLU A 47 -2.02 14.00 9.16
CA GLU A 47 -2.96 14.89 9.89
C GLU A 47 -4.43 14.70 9.50
N CYS A 48 -4.71 14.26 8.25
CA CYS A 48 -6.08 14.08 7.79
C CYS A 48 -6.70 12.74 8.22
N PHE A 49 -5.93 11.81 8.77
CA PHE A 49 -6.47 10.56 9.29
C PHE A 49 -7.20 10.79 10.63
N GLU A 50 -8.43 10.28 10.73
CA GLU A 50 -9.13 10.23 12.00
C GLU A 50 -8.49 9.20 12.94
N GLU A 51 -8.06 8.06 12.38
CA GLU A 51 -7.37 7.01 13.13
C GLU A 51 -6.54 6.13 12.19
N VAL A 52 -5.55 5.43 12.78
CA VAL A 52 -4.74 4.41 12.10
C VAL A 52 -4.89 3.08 12.82
N TYR A 53 -5.27 2.04 12.08
CA TYR A 53 -5.45 0.68 12.59
C TYR A 53 -4.39 -0.27 12.02
N VAL A 54 -3.90 -1.17 12.87
CA VAL A 54 -3.19 -2.38 12.42
C VAL A 54 -4.22 -3.50 12.28
N ALA A 55 -4.37 -4.07 11.09
CA ALA A 55 -5.29 -5.17 10.83
C ALA A 55 -4.52 -6.48 10.73
N THR A 56 -4.83 -7.43 11.61
CA THR A 56 -4.06 -8.68 11.74
C THR A 56 -4.95 -9.89 12.05
N ASP A 57 -4.45 -11.07 11.69
CA ASP A 57 -4.99 -12.38 12.05
C ASP A 57 -4.19 -13.09 13.17
N SER A 58 -3.21 -12.39 13.76
CA SER A 58 -2.27 -12.93 14.75
C SER A 58 -2.39 -12.21 16.08
N GLU A 59 -2.65 -12.94 17.16
CA GLU A 59 -2.66 -12.40 18.51
C GLU A 59 -1.28 -11.87 18.91
N GLU A 60 -0.17 -12.51 18.47
CA GLU A 60 1.19 -12.04 18.73
C GLU A 60 1.43 -10.64 18.13
N ILE A 61 1.01 -10.41 16.87
CA ILE A 61 1.14 -9.10 16.23
C ILE A 61 0.25 -8.08 16.95
N LYS A 62 -0.96 -8.46 17.36
CA LYS A 62 -1.86 -7.61 18.12
C LYS A 62 -1.22 -7.15 19.43
N GLU A 63 -0.73 -8.09 20.25
CA GLU A 63 -0.08 -7.76 21.54
C GLU A 63 1.09 -6.79 21.35
N VAL A 64 1.93 -7.03 20.35
CA VAL A 64 3.05 -6.14 20.05
C VAL A 64 2.60 -4.77 19.58
N ALA A 65 1.57 -4.71 18.72
CA ALA A 65 1.05 -3.45 18.17
C ALA A 65 0.35 -2.61 19.26
N GLU A 66 -0.47 -3.23 20.09
CA GLU A 66 -1.08 -2.58 21.26
C GLU A 66 -0.02 -2.10 22.26
N GLY A 67 1.09 -2.84 22.41
CA GLY A 67 2.20 -2.49 23.26
C GLY A 67 2.91 -1.17 22.92
N PHE A 68 2.84 -0.72 21.66
CA PHE A 68 3.34 0.60 21.27
C PHE A 68 2.22 1.63 21.02
N GLY A 69 0.96 1.30 21.36
CA GLY A 69 -0.19 2.22 21.34
C GLY A 69 -1.00 2.21 20.04
N ALA A 70 -0.79 1.26 19.13
CA ALA A 70 -1.64 1.13 17.95
C ALA A 70 -3.02 0.57 18.31
N LYS A 71 -4.05 1.06 17.62
CA LYS A 71 -5.36 0.40 17.63
C LYS A 71 -5.32 -0.80 16.68
N VAL A 72 -5.82 -1.93 17.14
CA VAL A 72 -5.77 -3.18 16.38
C VAL A 72 -7.16 -3.67 16.03
N ILE A 73 -7.35 -4.13 14.80
CA ILE A 73 -8.55 -4.82 14.35
C ILE A 73 -8.17 -6.26 13.98
N MET A 74 -8.76 -7.21 14.71
CA MET A 74 -8.61 -8.63 14.34
C MET A 74 -9.44 -8.94 13.09
N THR A 75 -8.82 -9.62 12.15
CA THR A 75 -9.39 -9.99 10.84
C THR A 75 -9.24 -11.49 10.59
N SER A 76 -9.98 -12.01 9.61
CA SER A 76 -9.94 -13.43 9.27
C SER A 76 -8.55 -13.86 8.76
N LYS A 77 -8.23 -15.12 9.03
CA LYS A 77 -7.09 -15.82 8.40
C LYS A 77 -7.37 -16.16 6.93
N ASP A 78 -8.63 -16.14 6.52
CA ASP A 78 -9.06 -16.47 5.16
C ASP A 78 -8.87 -15.32 4.17
N CYS A 79 -8.50 -14.10 4.66
CA CYS A 79 -8.13 -13.00 3.77
C CYS A 79 -6.86 -13.37 2.98
N GLU A 80 -7.02 -13.63 1.68
CA GLU A 80 -5.92 -14.00 0.79
C GLU A 80 -5.02 -12.80 0.47
N THR A 81 -5.60 -11.60 0.39
CA THR A 81 -4.93 -10.36 0.00
C THR A 81 -5.03 -9.27 1.06
N ALA A 82 -4.19 -8.23 0.91
CA ALA A 82 -4.26 -7.03 1.76
C ALA A 82 -5.58 -6.27 1.53
N THR A 83 -6.07 -6.23 0.29
CA THR A 83 -7.31 -5.55 -0.08
C THR A 83 -8.55 -6.26 0.49
N GLU A 84 -8.58 -7.59 0.55
CA GLU A 84 -9.65 -8.33 1.27
C GLU A 84 -9.65 -8.02 2.76
N ARG A 85 -8.47 -7.91 3.37
CA ARG A 85 -8.35 -7.52 4.77
C ARG A 85 -8.86 -6.10 5.01
N LEU A 86 -8.61 -5.18 4.08
CA LEU A 86 -9.15 -3.82 4.12
C LEU A 86 -10.68 -3.82 3.97
N TRP A 87 -11.22 -4.64 3.07
CA TRP A 87 -12.66 -4.84 2.93
C TRP A 87 -13.29 -5.30 4.26
N GLU A 88 -12.71 -6.28 4.94
CA GLU A 88 -13.22 -6.72 6.24
C GLU A 88 -13.16 -5.59 7.30
N VAL A 89 -12.11 -4.77 7.28
CA VAL A 89 -12.01 -3.59 8.16
C VAL A 89 -13.10 -2.57 7.85
N SER A 90 -13.44 -2.36 6.58
CA SER A 90 -14.48 -1.40 6.16
C SER A 90 -15.89 -1.74 6.67
N HIS A 91 -16.13 -3.00 7.07
CA HIS A 91 -17.37 -3.44 7.72
C HIS A 91 -17.34 -3.26 9.25
N LYS A 92 -16.18 -3.01 9.84
CA LYS A 92 -16.00 -2.82 11.28
C LYS A 92 -15.83 -1.37 11.68
N VAL A 93 -15.34 -0.55 10.74
CA VAL A 93 -15.08 0.90 10.96
C VAL A 93 -15.63 1.67 9.77
N GLU A 94 -16.63 2.50 10.00
CA GLU A 94 -17.22 3.37 8.98
C GLU A 94 -16.29 4.53 8.67
N ALA A 95 -16.00 4.75 7.37
CA ALA A 95 -15.27 5.90 6.85
C ALA A 95 -15.67 6.20 5.40
N ASP A 96 -15.40 7.42 4.93
CA ASP A 96 -15.62 7.80 3.54
C ASP A 96 -14.48 7.25 2.65
N LEU A 97 -13.25 7.18 3.19
CA LEU A 97 -12.07 6.68 2.49
C LEU A 97 -11.18 5.84 3.43
N TYR A 98 -10.68 4.74 2.89
CA TYR A 98 -9.78 3.81 3.55
C TYR A 98 -8.42 3.84 2.86
N VAL A 99 -7.37 4.24 3.57
CA VAL A 99 -6.00 4.28 3.05
C VAL A 99 -5.24 3.08 3.58
N MET A 100 -4.85 2.20 2.68
CA MET A 100 -4.01 1.04 2.98
C MET A 100 -2.54 1.42 2.87
N ILE A 101 -1.77 1.16 3.91
CA ILE A 101 -0.32 1.30 3.92
C ILE A 101 0.27 -0.08 4.20
N ASN A 102 0.91 -0.70 3.21
CA ASN A 102 1.45 -2.04 3.38
C ASN A 102 2.47 -2.10 4.51
N GLY A 103 2.34 -3.11 5.38
CA GLY A 103 3.18 -3.27 6.56
C GLY A 103 4.67 -3.52 6.29
N ASP A 104 5.06 -3.65 5.03
CA ASP A 104 6.44 -3.83 4.55
C ASP A 104 7.04 -2.59 3.90
N GLU A 105 6.40 -1.43 4.04
CA GLU A 105 6.84 -0.13 3.51
C GLU A 105 7.34 0.82 4.63
N PRO A 106 8.36 0.47 5.39
CA PRO A 106 8.78 1.23 6.57
C PRO A 106 9.43 2.59 6.27
N LEU A 107 9.71 2.90 5.01
CA LEU A 107 10.29 4.17 4.58
C LEU A 107 9.29 5.15 3.97
N VAL A 108 8.04 4.76 3.77
CA VAL A 108 7.01 5.66 3.25
C VAL A 108 6.59 6.63 4.35
N MET A 109 6.69 7.93 4.07
CA MET A 109 6.45 9.00 5.03
C MET A 109 5.03 9.56 4.91
N ALA A 110 4.56 10.28 5.93
CA ALA A 110 3.23 10.90 5.95
C ALA A 110 2.97 11.79 4.73
N GLU A 111 3.96 12.58 4.32
CA GLU A 111 3.89 13.46 3.14
C GLU A 111 3.74 12.72 1.80
N ASP A 112 4.11 11.44 1.76
CA ASP A 112 3.89 10.60 0.59
C ASP A 112 2.50 9.94 0.65
N ILE A 113 2.11 9.44 1.82
CA ILE A 113 0.83 8.76 2.03
C ILE A 113 -0.34 9.64 1.59
N VAL A 114 -0.33 10.93 1.93
CA VAL A 114 -1.42 11.85 1.58
C VAL A 114 -1.67 12.01 0.08
N LYS A 115 -0.67 11.72 -0.75
CA LYS A 115 -0.77 11.89 -2.21
C LYS A 115 -1.78 10.95 -2.88
N CYS A 116 -2.12 9.81 -2.26
CA CYS A 116 -3.15 8.90 -2.79
C CYS A 116 -4.58 9.36 -2.45
N ILE A 117 -4.75 10.37 -1.61
CA ILE A 117 -6.04 10.87 -1.15
C ILE A 117 -6.59 11.88 -2.16
N PRO A 118 -7.81 11.71 -2.71
CA PRO A 118 -8.40 12.67 -3.63
C PRO A 118 -8.89 13.93 -2.89
N GLU A 119 -8.99 15.04 -3.59
CA GLU A 119 -9.63 16.25 -3.06
C GLU A 119 -11.11 16.01 -2.73
N SER A 120 -11.78 15.18 -3.52
CA SER A 120 -13.17 14.77 -3.31
C SER A 120 -13.41 13.37 -3.90
N ILE A 121 -14.34 12.64 -3.31
CA ILE A 121 -14.80 11.36 -3.85
C ILE A 121 -15.71 11.65 -5.06
N PRO A 122 -15.57 10.90 -6.19
CA PRO A 122 -16.47 11.03 -7.34
C PRO A 122 -17.94 10.82 -6.95
N GLU A 123 -18.85 11.41 -7.73
CA GLU A 123 -20.31 11.37 -7.47
C GLU A 123 -20.88 9.95 -7.43
N ASP A 124 -20.28 9.01 -8.17
CA ASP A 124 -20.67 7.59 -8.17
C ASP A 124 -20.18 6.83 -6.93
N GLY A 125 -19.43 7.50 -6.05
CA GLY A 125 -18.90 6.92 -4.82
C GLY A 125 -17.76 5.92 -5.02
N PHE A 126 -17.20 5.80 -6.24
CA PHE A 126 -16.16 4.84 -6.55
C PHE A 126 -14.80 5.52 -6.74
N TYR A 127 -13.86 5.18 -5.88
CA TYR A 127 -12.49 5.67 -5.99
C TYR A 127 -11.47 4.61 -5.59
N VAL A 128 -10.48 4.42 -6.45
CA VAL A 128 -9.30 3.58 -6.20
C VAL A 128 -8.06 4.31 -6.65
N SER A 129 -7.12 4.45 -5.77
CA SER A 129 -5.79 4.96 -6.13
C SER A 129 -4.68 4.12 -5.50
N ASN A 130 -3.49 4.23 -6.08
CA ASN A 130 -2.27 3.68 -5.53
C ASN A 130 -1.09 4.62 -5.80
N LEU A 131 -0.05 4.54 -5.00
CA LEU A 131 1.17 5.28 -5.26
C LEU A 131 2.11 4.52 -6.18
N MET A 132 2.87 5.26 -6.95
CA MET A 132 4.04 4.81 -7.69
C MET A 132 5.20 5.77 -7.46
N THR A 133 6.42 5.35 -7.79
CA THR A 133 7.62 6.20 -7.73
C THR A 133 8.59 5.84 -8.84
N ASP A 134 9.52 6.73 -9.13
CA ASP A 134 10.56 6.47 -10.13
C ASP A 134 11.53 5.39 -9.64
N PHE A 135 11.98 4.53 -10.54
CA PHE A 135 13.12 3.66 -10.24
C PHE A 135 14.40 4.48 -10.11
N SER A 136 15.11 4.31 -9.01
CA SER A 136 16.40 4.98 -8.78
C SER A 136 17.60 4.22 -9.37
N ASN A 137 17.42 2.93 -9.66
CA ASN A 137 18.47 2.05 -10.17
C ASN A 137 17.94 1.21 -11.33
N PRO A 138 18.56 1.28 -12.55
CA PRO A 138 18.15 0.46 -13.68
C PRO A 138 18.15 -1.07 -13.42
N VAL A 139 18.99 -1.55 -12.51
CA VAL A 139 19.02 -2.97 -12.13
C VAL A 139 17.71 -3.39 -11.45
N GLU A 140 17.05 -2.52 -10.71
CA GLU A 140 15.76 -2.81 -10.10
C GLU A 140 14.63 -2.98 -11.12
N VAL A 141 14.76 -2.39 -12.32
CA VAL A 141 13.76 -2.50 -13.39
C VAL A 141 13.66 -3.93 -13.92
N VAL A 142 14.76 -4.66 -13.99
CA VAL A 142 14.76 -6.06 -14.48
C VAL A 142 14.46 -7.08 -13.37
N ASP A 143 14.42 -6.64 -12.12
CA ASP A 143 14.07 -7.50 -10.99
C ASP A 143 12.55 -7.76 -10.96
N PRO A 144 12.10 -9.03 -11.07
CA PRO A 144 10.67 -9.38 -11.10
C PRO A 144 9.96 -9.18 -9.74
N THR A 145 10.69 -8.95 -8.66
CA THR A 145 10.08 -8.60 -7.35
C THR A 145 9.48 -7.20 -7.37
N ASN A 146 10.03 -6.29 -8.17
CA ASN A 146 9.51 -4.95 -8.37
C ASN A 146 8.46 -4.93 -9.49
N LEU A 147 7.27 -4.42 -9.21
CA LEU A 147 6.22 -4.22 -10.21
C LEU A 147 6.44 -2.91 -10.96
N LYS A 148 6.33 -2.96 -12.29
CA LYS A 148 6.39 -1.80 -13.18
C LYS A 148 4.99 -1.36 -13.55
N ILE A 149 4.74 -0.06 -13.49
CA ILE A 149 3.44 0.55 -13.72
C ILE A 149 3.46 1.34 -15.03
N VAL A 150 2.43 1.20 -15.83
CA VAL A 150 2.18 2.03 -17.00
C VAL A 150 0.84 2.69 -16.85
N THR A 151 0.82 4.03 -16.92
CA THR A 151 -0.40 4.83 -16.85
C THR A 151 -0.66 5.56 -18.17
N ASN A 152 -1.89 5.99 -18.38
CA ASN A 152 -2.22 6.99 -19.39
C ASN A 152 -1.83 8.40 -18.91
N LYS A 153 -2.13 9.41 -19.72
CA LYS A 153 -1.84 10.83 -19.40
C LYS A 153 -2.59 11.37 -18.17
N ASP A 154 -3.68 10.71 -17.79
CA ASP A 154 -4.55 11.12 -16.68
C ASP A 154 -4.23 10.34 -15.38
N GLY A 155 -3.14 9.56 -15.38
CA GLY A 155 -2.71 8.76 -14.23
C GLY A 155 -3.48 7.45 -14.06
N ILE A 156 -4.39 7.09 -14.97
CA ILE A 156 -5.14 5.84 -14.90
C ILE A 156 -4.24 4.69 -15.35
N CYS A 157 -4.17 3.63 -14.56
CA CYS A 157 -3.36 2.46 -14.84
C CYS A 157 -3.80 1.74 -16.11
N LEU A 158 -2.87 1.53 -17.02
CA LEU A 158 -3.06 0.73 -18.23
C LEU A 158 -2.63 -0.72 -18.05
N PHE A 159 -1.51 -0.93 -17.35
CA PHE A 159 -0.99 -2.26 -17.06
C PHE A 159 0.06 -2.22 -15.95
N ILE A 160 0.20 -3.35 -15.26
CA ILE A 160 1.22 -3.60 -14.22
C ILE A 160 1.94 -4.88 -14.59
N SER A 161 3.27 -4.94 -14.48
CA SER A 161 3.99 -6.18 -14.75
C SER A 161 5.27 -6.34 -13.93
N ARG A 162 5.60 -7.59 -13.67
CA ARG A 162 6.91 -7.98 -13.16
C ARG A 162 7.98 -7.90 -14.24
N ALA A 163 7.60 -7.98 -15.53
CA ALA A 163 8.49 -7.71 -16.65
C ALA A 163 8.72 -6.20 -16.84
N PRO A 164 9.87 -5.77 -17.40
CA PRO A 164 10.09 -4.39 -17.78
C PRO A 164 9.09 -3.93 -18.86
N ILE A 165 8.20 -3.02 -18.51
CA ILE A 165 7.21 -2.38 -19.37
C ILE A 165 7.16 -0.87 -19.15
N PRO A 166 6.86 -0.06 -20.22
CA PRO A 166 6.80 -0.42 -21.64
C PRO A 166 8.21 -0.66 -22.22
N PHE A 167 8.28 -1.24 -23.43
CA PHE A 167 9.56 -1.31 -24.13
C PHE A 167 9.91 0.06 -24.74
N PRO A 168 11.05 0.69 -24.36
CA PRO A 168 11.34 2.10 -24.64
C PRO A 168 11.96 2.29 -26.05
N LYS A 169 11.28 1.81 -27.10
CA LYS A 169 11.80 1.88 -28.48
C LYS A 169 11.92 3.32 -29.00
N GLY A 170 11.01 4.18 -28.61
CA GLY A 170 10.94 5.57 -29.10
C GLY A 170 11.71 6.57 -28.23
N GLU A 171 11.92 6.25 -26.95
CA GLU A 171 12.57 7.15 -25.96
C GLU A 171 13.45 6.30 -25.03
N MET A 172 14.75 6.34 -25.28
CA MET A 172 15.71 5.51 -24.52
C MET A 172 15.88 5.95 -23.05
N ASN A 173 15.55 7.21 -22.72
CA ASN A 173 15.63 7.73 -21.36
C ASN A 173 14.29 7.63 -20.62
N TYR A 174 13.45 6.64 -20.94
CA TYR A 174 12.16 6.43 -20.29
C TYR A 174 12.34 6.16 -18.79
N ALA A 175 11.66 6.96 -17.96
CA ALA A 175 11.63 6.79 -16.51
C ALA A 175 10.58 5.74 -16.15
N TYR A 176 11.04 4.53 -15.83
CA TYR A 176 10.16 3.46 -15.35
C TYR A 176 9.57 3.82 -13.99
N GLN A 177 8.30 3.43 -13.80
CA GLN A 177 7.56 3.66 -12.56
C GLN A 177 7.44 2.35 -11.76
N LYS A 178 7.72 2.44 -10.46
CA LYS A 178 7.68 1.35 -9.48
C LYS A 178 6.42 1.45 -8.62
N PHE A 179 5.78 0.32 -8.37
CA PHE A 179 4.70 0.21 -7.39
C PHE A 179 5.18 0.60 -5.98
N VAL A 180 4.34 1.35 -5.26
CA VAL A 180 4.50 1.63 -3.84
C VAL A 180 3.28 1.09 -3.10
N GLY A 181 3.47 0.35 -2.04
CA GLY A 181 2.42 -0.35 -1.30
C GLY A 181 1.52 0.58 -0.46
N VAL A 182 1.02 1.66 -1.08
CA VAL A 182 0.06 2.61 -0.46
C VAL A 182 -1.03 2.92 -1.45
N GLY A 183 -2.29 2.75 -1.04
CA GLY A 183 -3.45 3.03 -1.89
C GLY A 183 -4.67 3.48 -1.09
N ALA A 184 -5.60 4.15 -1.73
CA ALA A 184 -6.84 4.63 -1.14
C ALA A 184 -8.05 4.03 -1.85
N PHE A 185 -9.08 3.68 -1.07
CA PHE A 185 -10.26 2.97 -1.54
C PHE A 185 -11.51 3.53 -0.86
N THR A 186 -12.56 3.76 -1.61
CA THR A 186 -13.90 3.96 -1.03
C THR A 186 -14.51 2.62 -0.63
N HIS A 187 -15.51 2.64 0.26
CA HIS A 187 -16.24 1.43 0.63
C HIS A 187 -16.85 0.73 -0.60
N GLY A 188 -17.45 1.49 -1.53
CA GLY A 188 -18.00 0.92 -2.77
C GLY A 188 -16.97 0.24 -3.66
N ALA A 189 -15.71 0.73 -3.66
CA ALA A 189 -14.63 0.07 -4.38
C ALA A 189 -14.17 -1.23 -3.71
N LEU A 190 -14.19 -1.27 -2.36
CA LEU A 190 -13.87 -2.49 -1.60
C LEU A 190 -14.96 -3.57 -1.76
N GLU A 191 -16.24 -3.19 -1.76
CA GLU A 191 -17.35 -4.09 -2.09
C GLU A 191 -17.18 -4.69 -3.50
N TYR A 192 -16.93 -3.81 -4.47
CA TYR A 192 -16.67 -4.24 -5.85
C TYR A 192 -15.51 -5.23 -5.94
N TYR A 193 -14.42 -4.95 -5.21
CA TYR A 193 -13.26 -5.84 -5.15
C TYR A 193 -13.63 -7.22 -4.61
N HIS A 194 -14.35 -7.27 -3.50
CA HIS A 194 -14.76 -8.52 -2.84
C HIS A 194 -15.70 -9.36 -3.72
N ASP A 195 -16.68 -8.72 -4.35
CA ASP A 195 -17.70 -9.40 -5.17
C ASP A 195 -17.19 -9.83 -6.55
N THR A 196 -16.07 -9.26 -7.00
CA THR A 196 -15.50 -9.56 -8.31
C THR A 196 -14.51 -10.71 -8.23
N PRO A 197 -14.67 -11.80 -9.00
CA PRO A 197 -13.72 -12.91 -8.99
C PRO A 197 -12.36 -12.52 -9.61
N ARG A 198 -11.31 -13.16 -9.15
CA ARG A 198 -9.96 -12.97 -9.69
C ARG A 198 -9.89 -13.30 -11.17
N GLY A 199 -9.41 -12.33 -11.95
CA GLY A 199 -9.22 -12.45 -13.39
C GLY A 199 -7.97 -13.25 -13.78
N PRO A 200 -7.79 -13.54 -15.08
CA PRO A 200 -6.63 -14.30 -15.56
C PRO A 200 -5.31 -13.58 -15.36
N VAL A 201 -5.25 -12.24 -15.53
CA VAL A 201 -4.00 -11.47 -15.38
C VAL A 201 -3.65 -11.31 -13.91
N GLU A 202 -4.64 -11.05 -13.04
CA GLU A 202 -4.44 -11.00 -11.61
C GLU A 202 -3.81 -12.29 -11.06
N LYS A 203 -4.26 -13.46 -11.55
CA LYS A 203 -3.73 -14.76 -11.14
C LYS A 203 -2.28 -15.00 -11.57
N ILE A 204 -1.82 -14.35 -12.64
CA ILE A 204 -0.47 -14.52 -13.18
C ILE A 204 0.50 -13.50 -12.58
N GLU A 205 0.12 -12.23 -12.55
CA GLU A 205 0.97 -11.14 -12.06
C GLU A 205 0.91 -10.96 -10.53
N GLU A 206 -0.10 -11.56 -9.89
CA GLU A 206 -0.32 -11.52 -8.44
C GLU A 206 -0.34 -10.07 -7.88
N ASN A 207 -1.20 -9.23 -8.47
CA ASN A 207 -1.42 -7.87 -8.00
C ASN A 207 -2.91 -7.53 -7.96
N ASP A 208 -3.38 -7.06 -6.82
CA ASP A 208 -4.79 -6.81 -6.50
C ASP A 208 -5.45 -5.78 -7.41
N SER A 209 -4.69 -4.81 -7.93
CA SER A 209 -5.22 -3.76 -8.82
C SER A 209 -5.78 -4.31 -10.12
N PHE A 210 -5.38 -5.51 -10.54
CA PHE A 210 -5.95 -6.13 -11.73
C PHE A 210 -7.43 -6.46 -11.58
N ARG A 211 -7.95 -6.63 -10.36
CA ARG A 211 -9.39 -6.78 -10.11
C ARG A 211 -10.18 -5.60 -10.68
N PHE A 212 -9.61 -4.41 -10.64
CA PHE A 212 -10.19 -3.20 -11.21
C PHE A 212 -9.85 -3.07 -12.70
N ILE A 213 -8.58 -3.21 -13.08
CA ILE A 213 -8.07 -2.95 -14.43
C ILE A 213 -8.70 -3.91 -15.46
N GLU A 214 -8.74 -5.23 -15.17
CA GLU A 214 -9.33 -6.23 -16.07
C GLU A 214 -10.83 -6.00 -16.30
N ASN A 215 -11.51 -5.35 -15.33
CA ASN A 215 -12.94 -5.04 -15.38
C ASN A 215 -13.22 -3.58 -15.78
N ARG A 216 -12.23 -2.86 -16.34
CA ARG A 216 -12.35 -1.49 -16.87
C ARG A 216 -12.82 -0.49 -15.81
N LYS A 217 -12.42 -0.69 -14.56
CA LYS A 217 -12.57 0.31 -13.50
C LYS A 217 -11.28 1.13 -13.41
N ASP A 218 -11.46 2.43 -13.29
CA ASP A 218 -10.34 3.34 -13.16
C ASP A 218 -9.60 3.07 -11.83
N CYS A 219 -8.30 2.87 -11.95
CA CYS A 219 -7.38 2.76 -10.82
C CYS A 219 -6.28 3.80 -11.04
N TYR A 220 -6.26 4.85 -10.23
CA TYR A 220 -5.32 5.95 -10.37
C TYR A 220 -3.97 5.58 -9.76
N TYR A 221 -2.89 5.91 -10.47
CA TYR A 221 -1.52 5.76 -9.94
C TYR A 221 -0.85 7.12 -9.89
N ILE A 222 -0.53 7.56 -8.68
CA ILE A 222 0.03 8.87 -8.40
C ILE A 222 1.52 8.72 -8.14
N ASN A 223 2.36 9.45 -8.92
CA ASN A 223 3.80 9.45 -8.66
C ASN A 223 4.11 10.26 -7.40
N ALA A 224 4.52 9.58 -6.36
CA ALA A 224 4.87 10.19 -5.09
C ALA A 224 6.29 10.78 -5.07
N HIS A 225 7.14 10.41 -6.03
CA HIS A 225 8.57 10.76 -6.03
C HIS A 225 9.26 10.46 -4.69
N CYS A 226 8.82 9.38 -4.04
CA CYS A 226 9.27 8.99 -2.72
C CYS A 226 10.40 7.95 -2.76
N LYS A 227 11.13 7.83 -1.66
CA LYS A 227 12.04 6.70 -1.45
C LYS A 227 11.27 5.55 -0.81
N THR A 228 11.22 4.42 -1.50
CA THR A 228 10.67 3.18 -0.93
C THR A 228 11.66 2.02 -1.10
N LEU A 229 11.72 1.18 -0.08
CA LEU A 229 12.39 -0.12 -0.07
C LEU A 229 11.48 -1.08 0.68
N SER A 230 10.64 -1.79 -0.07
CA SER A 230 9.77 -2.82 0.51
C SER A 230 10.61 -3.95 1.07
N VAL A 231 10.26 -4.42 2.25
CA VAL A 231 11.00 -5.49 2.94
C VAL A 231 10.35 -6.83 2.67
N ASP A 232 10.87 -7.58 1.70
CA ASP A 232 10.40 -8.93 1.39
C ASP A 232 11.32 -10.03 1.92
N THR A 233 12.60 -9.69 2.13
CA THR A 233 13.63 -10.63 2.57
C THR A 233 14.43 -10.06 3.75
N PRO A 234 15.16 -10.91 4.51
CA PRO A 234 16.11 -10.43 5.52
C PRO A 234 17.17 -9.47 4.98
N LYS A 235 17.53 -9.56 3.69
CA LYS A 235 18.48 -8.67 3.04
C LYS A 235 17.90 -7.26 2.90
N ASP A 236 16.64 -7.15 2.48
CA ASP A 236 15.96 -5.87 2.35
C ASP A 236 15.86 -5.16 3.70
N ARG A 237 15.53 -5.92 4.76
CA ARG A 237 15.52 -5.40 6.14
C ARG A 237 16.85 -4.73 6.52
N VAL A 238 17.98 -5.36 6.19
CA VAL A 238 19.30 -4.79 6.47
C VAL A 238 19.53 -3.50 5.68
N GLN A 239 19.12 -3.46 4.43
CA GLN A 239 19.26 -2.26 3.59
C GLN A 239 18.40 -1.10 4.12
N VAL A 240 17.17 -1.38 4.52
CA VAL A 240 16.28 -0.39 5.17
C VAL A 240 16.89 0.12 6.46
N GLU A 241 17.41 -0.77 7.31
CA GLU A 241 18.04 -0.37 8.58
C GLU A 241 19.26 0.53 8.36
N LEU A 242 20.10 0.22 7.37
CA LEU A 242 21.24 1.05 6.99
C LEU A 242 20.78 2.43 6.51
N TYR A 243 19.82 2.46 5.59
CA TYR A 243 19.25 3.69 5.08
C TYR A 243 18.68 4.58 6.19
N MET A 244 17.90 4.02 7.12
CA MET A 244 17.32 4.76 8.24
C MET A 244 18.39 5.36 9.16
N LYS A 245 19.49 4.61 9.43
CA LYS A 245 20.62 5.12 10.23
C LYS A 245 21.36 6.24 9.56
N GLU A 246 21.64 6.11 8.25
CA GLU A 246 22.34 7.13 7.44
C GLU A 246 21.54 8.44 7.34
N HIS A 247 20.20 8.36 7.28
CA HIS A 247 19.33 9.52 7.13
C HIS A 247 18.70 10.01 8.46
N GLY A 248 19.09 9.42 9.60
CA GLY A 248 18.62 9.85 10.92
C GLY A 248 17.12 9.56 11.19
N LEU A 249 16.52 8.59 10.47
CA LEU A 249 15.12 8.20 10.57
C LEU A 249 14.85 7.24 11.75
N ALA A 250 15.89 6.72 12.38
CA ALA A 250 15.83 5.72 13.45
C ALA A 250 15.63 6.31 14.87
N LYS A 251 14.98 7.48 14.99
CA LYS A 251 14.79 8.18 16.28
C LYS A 251 13.40 7.94 16.85
#